data_53bd7940743c7e68f86594e32acd1b76
#
_entry.id   53bd7940743c7e68f86594e32acd1b76
#
_cell.length_a   1.000
_cell.length_b   1.000
_cell.length_c   1.000
_cell.angle_alpha   90.00
_cell.angle_beta   90.00
_cell.angle_gamma   90.00
#
_symmetry.space_group_name_H-M   'P 1'
#
loop_
_entity.id
_entity.type
_entity.pdbx_description
1 polymer ?
#
loop_
_entity_poly.entity_id
_entity_poly.type
_entity_poly.pdbx_seq_one_letter_code
_entity_poly.pdbx_strand_id
1 'polypeptide(L)'
;LGRIWRQDVSGNPPEHLSATEASQSEPAFSPDGRTIAFIEWDDVLGGTLKVKSDNGKVSTLFKSTGIVREPSFSPDGSVIMFQIASGDDCLGGHMADPGIFWIPAEGGEATPLGVVGGNPRFSPDGERVYFTTEAYIDETLVTTLESVSINGDDHEVHVRTKDSDTSELKLSPDLNWIAYRHYQTYYVASFDPAVEGGVFDADSGTRLTDAGGYELIWAQDSESVLWAFGPDVYRASVNADGADPTLFARVDLRVPVDRPIGKTAFVGGRIITLDQGGIIEHGTLVVNGNRIVAVGPTADVGVPNDAHVIDATGKTLMPGLVDMHGHLDGCYYASAGLLPQQQASRYAALSFGITTNYDPYTSELPTYGVTEMTQTGAMVGPRTIAVGSVIFGRKRKYDPVYVPIETYADAVAVMDRKNALGGTIIKSYRQIQRKQRQMLVK
;
A
#
# COMPACT_ATOMS: atom_id res chain seq x y z
N LEU A 1 0.93 -9.58 -7.89
CA LEU A 1 0.96 -8.29 -7.25
C LEU A 1 -0.36 -7.57 -7.53
N GLY A 2 -0.81 -6.68 -6.60
CA GLY A 2 -2.13 -6.07 -6.70
C GLY A 2 -3.30 -7.04 -6.57
N ARG A 3 -3.09 -8.25 -6.05
CA ARG A 3 -4.10 -9.28 -5.84
C ARG A 3 -3.96 -9.89 -4.46
N ILE A 4 -5.06 -10.43 -3.93
CA ILE A 4 -5.05 -11.14 -2.66
C ILE A 4 -4.55 -12.57 -2.87
N TRP A 5 -3.60 -12.95 -2.04
CA TRP A 5 -3.07 -14.30 -1.94
C TRP A 5 -3.48 -14.93 -0.62
N ARG A 6 -3.77 -16.19 -0.64
CA ARG A 6 -4.02 -17.00 0.55
C ARG A 6 -2.85 -17.96 0.73
N GLN A 7 -2.29 -17.97 1.91
CA GLN A 7 -1.25 -18.93 2.30
C GLN A 7 -1.64 -19.60 3.62
N ASP A 8 -1.50 -20.90 3.65
CA ASP A 8 -1.67 -21.68 4.88
C ASP A 8 -0.44 -21.47 5.78
N VAL A 9 -0.67 -21.29 7.08
CA VAL A 9 0.43 -21.16 8.08
C VAL A 9 1.30 -22.40 8.18
N SER A 10 0.84 -23.56 7.71
CA SER A 10 1.63 -24.80 7.60
C SER A 10 2.69 -24.79 6.49
N GLY A 11 2.76 -23.71 5.68
CA GLY A 11 3.78 -23.51 4.67
C GLY A 11 3.44 -24.05 3.27
N ASN A 12 2.17 -24.33 2.98
CA ASN A 12 1.73 -24.61 1.62
C ASN A 12 2.00 -23.40 0.71
N PRO A 13 2.23 -23.62 -0.60
CA PRO A 13 2.41 -22.52 -1.52
C PRO A 13 1.23 -21.57 -1.53
N PRO A 14 1.46 -20.24 -1.61
CA PRO A 14 0.38 -19.27 -1.69
C PRO A 14 -0.42 -19.44 -2.99
N GLU A 15 -1.73 -19.26 -2.90
CA GLU A 15 -2.65 -19.30 -4.02
C GLU A 15 -3.43 -18.00 -4.16
N HIS A 16 -3.85 -17.65 -5.37
CA HIS A 16 -4.73 -16.50 -5.60
C HIS A 16 -6.10 -16.71 -4.97
N LEU A 17 -6.64 -15.69 -4.33
CA LEU A 17 -7.98 -15.74 -3.77
C LEU A 17 -9.04 -15.98 -4.85
N SER A 18 -8.92 -15.31 -6.01
CA SER A 18 -9.78 -15.53 -7.17
C SER A 18 -9.04 -15.25 -8.48
N ALA A 19 -9.57 -15.80 -9.58
CA ALA A 19 -9.07 -15.51 -10.93
C ALA A 19 -9.70 -14.21 -11.42
N THR A 20 -8.91 -13.14 -11.48
CA THR A 20 -9.31 -11.82 -11.99
C THR A 20 -8.11 -11.06 -12.51
N GLU A 21 -8.33 -10.08 -13.39
CA GLU A 21 -7.31 -9.10 -13.79
C GLU A 21 -7.42 -7.80 -12.98
N ALA A 22 -8.52 -7.59 -12.25
CA ALA A 22 -8.68 -6.45 -11.35
C ALA A 22 -7.74 -6.51 -10.16
N SER A 23 -7.38 -5.36 -9.60
CA SER A 23 -6.66 -5.29 -8.33
C SER A 23 -7.57 -5.72 -7.19
N GLN A 24 -7.03 -6.42 -6.20
CA GLN A 24 -7.77 -6.90 -5.03
C GLN A 24 -7.13 -6.42 -3.75
N SER A 25 -7.97 -6.06 -2.76
CA SER A 25 -7.51 -5.56 -1.45
C SER A 25 -8.49 -5.89 -0.34
N GLU A 26 -8.07 -5.65 0.88
CA GLU A 26 -8.87 -5.58 2.11
C GLU A 26 -9.76 -6.82 2.35
N PRO A 27 -9.18 -8.02 2.48
CA PRO A 27 -9.95 -9.21 2.79
C PRO A 27 -10.46 -9.19 4.23
N ALA A 28 -11.73 -9.56 4.42
CA ALA A 28 -12.35 -9.75 5.72
C ALA A 28 -13.03 -11.12 5.79
N PHE A 29 -12.79 -11.88 6.86
CA PHE A 29 -13.43 -13.16 7.09
C PHE A 29 -14.79 -12.98 7.79
N SER A 30 -15.77 -13.81 7.41
CA SER A 30 -16.98 -14.00 8.20
C SER A 30 -16.64 -14.61 9.57
N PRO A 31 -17.48 -14.41 10.60
CA PRO A 31 -17.23 -14.94 11.94
C PRO A 31 -17.03 -16.46 12.00
N ASP A 32 -17.66 -17.21 11.11
CA ASP A 32 -17.49 -18.66 10.98
C ASP A 32 -16.27 -19.08 10.12
N GLY A 33 -15.54 -18.11 9.54
CA GLY A 33 -14.36 -18.31 8.70
C GLY A 33 -14.61 -18.91 7.32
N ARG A 34 -15.88 -19.08 6.91
CA ARG A 34 -16.24 -19.76 5.65
C ARG A 34 -16.38 -18.85 4.44
N THR A 35 -16.60 -17.57 4.69
CA THR A 35 -16.75 -16.57 3.64
C THR A 35 -15.69 -15.50 3.80
N ILE A 36 -15.15 -15.04 2.68
CA ILE A 36 -14.20 -13.91 2.62
C ILE A 36 -14.85 -12.81 1.80
N ALA A 37 -15.10 -11.67 2.40
CA ALA A 37 -15.42 -10.43 1.70
C ALA A 37 -14.11 -9.75 1.28
N PHE A 38 -14.10 -9.11 0.12
CA PHE A 38 -12.91 -8.40 -0.38
C PHE A 38 -13.31 -7.35 -1.42
N ILE A 39 -12.41 -6.41 -1.65
CA ILE A 39 -12.60 -5.36 -2.64
C ILE A 39 -11.84 -5.72 -3.93
N GLU A 40 -12.48 -5.50 -5.07
CA GLU A 40 -11.84 -5.41 -6.37
C GLU A 40 -11.89 -3.98 -6.86
N TRP A 41 -10.78 -3.50 -7.42
CA TRP A 41 -10.66 -2.22 -8.07
C TRP A 41 -10.34 -2.39 -9.55
N ASP A 42 -11.08 -1.68 -10.38
CA ASP A 42 -10.82 -1.53 -11.81
C ASP A 42 -10.71 -0.03 -12.12
N ASP A 43 -9.62 0.37 -12.79
CA ASP A 43 -9.32 1.79 -13.05
C ASP A 43 -10.40 2.50 -13.92
N VAL A 44 -11.27 1.73 -14.57
CA VAL A 44 -12.37 2.26 -15.43
C VAL A 44 -13.73 2.11 -14.76
N LEU A 45 -13.97 0.98 -14.09
CA LEU A 45 -15.28 0.63 -13.56
C LEU A 45 -15.46 1.01 -12.08
N GLY A 46 -14.35 1.30 -11.37
CA GLY A 46 -14.36 1.63 -9.95
C GLY A 46 -14.30 0.44 -9.01
N GLY A 47 -14.80 0.62 -7.79
CA GLY A 47 -14.75 -0.35 -6.70
C GLY A 47 -15.90 -1.34 -6.72
N THR A 48 -15.59 -2.58 -6.36
CA THR A 48 -16.56 -3.68 -6.29
C THR A 48 -16.38 -4.46 -4.99
N LEU A 49 -17.44 -4.60 -4.19
CA LEU A 49 -17.46 -5.52 -3.04
C LEU A 49 -17.84 -6.91 -3.52
N LYS A 50 -17.02 -7.88 -3.21
CA LYS A 50 -17.21 -9.30 -3.55
C LYS A 50 -17.12 -10.17 -2.31
N VAL A 51 -17.72 -11.35 -2.42
CA VAL A 51 -17.57 -12.43 -1.43
C VAL A 51 -17.14 -13.71 -2.13
N LYS A 52 -16.28 -14.47 -1.47
CA LYS A 52 -15.91 -15.84 -1.84
C LYS A 52 -16.28 -16.79 -0.72
N SER A 53 -17.13 -17.74 -1.03
CA SER A 53 -17.53 -18.82 -0.11
C SER A 53 -16.48 -19.95 -0.09
N ASP A 54 -16.53 -20.80 0.93
CA ASP A 54 -15.66 -21.99 1.10
C ASP A 54 -15.75 -22.99 -0.07
N ASN A 55 -16.88 -23.05 -0.76
CA ASN A 55 -17.06 -23.86 -1.99
C ASN A 55 -16.38 -23.24 -3.23
N GLY A 56 -15.68 -22.12 -3.09
CA GLY A 56 -14.95 -21.42 -4.14
C GLY A 56 -15.81 -20.48 -5.00
N LYS A 57 -17.13 -20.40 -4.77
CA LYS A 57 -18.00 -19.48 -5.52
C LYS A 57 -17.68 -18.03 -5.16
N VAL A 58 -17.44 -17.19 -6.18
CA VAL A 58 -17.28 -15.74 -6.03
C VAL A 58 -18.56 -15.06 -6.52
N SER A 59 -19.07 -14.15 -5.71
CA SER A 59 -20.27 -13.34 -6.01
C SER A 59 -19.98 -11.86 -5.82
N THR A 60 -20.56 -11.02 -6.68
CA THR A 60 -20.53 -9.57 -6.52
C THR A 60 -21.73 -9.14 -5.71
N LEU A 61 -21.49 -8.38 -4.64
CA LEU A 61 -22.54 -7.82 -3.79
C LEU A 61 -22.86 -6.37 -4.16
N PHE A 62 -21.83 -5.55 -4.40
CA PHE A 62 -21.99 -4.12 -4.64
C PHE A 62 -20.99 -3.61 -5.68
N LYS A 63 -21.36 -2.55 -6.41
CA LYS A 63 -20.49 -1.84 -7.37
C LYS A 63 -20.68 -0.34 -7.22
N SER A 64 -19.59 0.40 -7.32
CA SER A 64 -19.57 1.85 -7.33
C SER A 64 -18.47 2.36 -8.27
N THR A 65 -18.68 3.53 -8.85
CA THR A 65 -17.59 4.27 -9.52
C THR A 65 -16.60 4.87 -8.52
N GLY A 66 -16.96 4.89 -7.22
CA GLY A 66 -16.12 5.35 -6.13
C GLY A 66 -15.21 4.27 -5.56
N ILE A 67 -14.39 4.67 -4.60
CA ILE A 67 -13.46 3.80 -3.90
C ILE A 67 -14.21 3.07 -2.80
N VAL A 68 -14.54 1.81 -3.02
CA VAL A 68 -15.13 0.91 -2.00
C VAL A 68 -14.03 0.35 -1.14
N ARG A 69 -14.21 0.35 0.20
CA ARG A 69 -13.17 -0.03 1.17
C ARG A 69 -13.71 -0.71 2.42
N GLU A 70 -12.81 -1.34 3.14
CA GLU A 70 -12.91 -1.73 4.54
C GLU A 70 -14.15 -2.59 4.86
N PRO A 71 -14.36 -3.72 4.15
CA PRO A 71 -15.48 -4.60 4.44
C PRO A 71 -15.34 -5.21 5.84
N SER A 72 -16.45 -5.27 6.58
CA SER A 72 -16.52 -5.83 7.92
C SER A 72 -17.82 -6.58 8.12
N PHE A 73 -17.76 -7.84 8.58
CA PHE A 73 -18.95 -8.62 8.88
C PHE A 73 -19.58 -8.23 10.22
N SER A 74 -20.91 -8.33 10.30
CA SER A 74 -21.62 -8.34 11.57
C SER A 74 -21.24 -9.58 12.41
N PRO A 75 -21.41 -9.55 13.75
CA PRO A 75 -21.06 -10.66 14.62
C PRO A 75 -21.77 -11.97 14.28
N ASP A 76 -22.99 -11.91 13.72
CA ASP A 76 -23.76 -13.05 13.26
C ASP A 76 -23.46 -13.46 11.80
N GLY A 77 -22.64 -12.67 11.08
CA GLY A 77 -22.25 -12.90 9.69
C GLY A 77 -23.33 -12.59 8.66
N SER A 78 -24.48 -12.06 9.05
CA SER A 78 -25.61 -11.83 8.15
C SER A 78 -25.49 -10.58 7.29
N VAL A 79 -24.67 -9.62 7.72
CA VAL A 79 -24.48 -8.30 7.10
C VAL A 79 -23.00 -8.02 6.87
N ILE A 80 -22.69 -7.31 5.81
CA ILE A 80 -21.37 -6.75 5.54
C ILE A 80 -21.48 -5.23 5.50
N MET A 81 -20.72 -4.57 6.33
CA MET A 81 -20.52 -3.14 6.32
C MET A 81 -19.30 -2.79 5.48
N PHE A 82 -19.33 -1.64 4.81
CA PHE A 82 -18.22 -1.15 3.99
C PHE A 82 -18.27 0.36 3.87
N GLN A 83 -17.15 0.95 3.48
CA GLN A 83 -17.03 2.36 3.21
C GLN A 83 -17.06 2.63 1.70
N ILE A 84 -17.72 3.71 1.28
CA ILE A 84 -17.40 4.43 0.05
C ILE A 84 -16.59 5.66 0.47
N ALA A 85 -15.29 5.66 0.14
CA ALA A 85 -14.44 6.79 0.43
C ALA A 85 -14.79 7.97 -0.47
N SER A 86 -14.56 9.19 0.02
CA SER A 86 -14.60 10.38 -0.82
C SER A 86 -13.60 10.24 -1.96
N GLY A 87 -13.91 10.84 -3.09
CA GLY A 87 -13.10 10.72 -4.28
C GLY A 87 -11.65 11.13 -4.07
N ASP A 88 -10.79 10.41 -4.76
CA ASP A 88 -9.37 10.73 -4.92
C ASP A 88 -9.17 11.23 -6.34
N ASP A 89 -8.73 12.49 -6.50
CA ASP A 89 -8.52 13.13 -7.82
C ASP A 89 -7.57 12.32 -8.72
N CYS A 90 -6.75 11.47 -8.12
CA CYS A 90 -5.78 10.66 -8.82
C CYS A 90 -6.34 9.33 -9.32
N LEU A 91 -7.35 8.79 -8.66
CA LEU A 91 -8.00 7.54 -9.01
C LEU A 91 -9.36 7.75 -9.68
N GLY A 92 -9.78 9.01 -9.87
CA GLY A 92 -11.04 9.35 -10.54
C GLY A 92 -12.30 9.04 -9.73
N GLY A 93 -12.18 8.69 -8.47
CA GLY A 93 -13.28 8.31 -7.58
C GLY A 93 -14.09 9.46 -7.01
N HIS A 94 -14.01 10.65 -7.56
CA HIS A 94 -14.58 11.89 -7.02
C HIS A 94 -16.09 12.09 -7.24
N MET A 95 -16.77 11.15 -7.89
CA MET A 95 -18.20 11.25 -8.20
C MET A 95 -19.09 10.40 -7.31
N ALA A 96 -18.53 9.74 -6.29
CA ALA A 96 -19.31 8.90 -5.39
C ALA A 96 -19.76 9.66 -4.14
N ASP A 97 -20.95 9.37 -3.66
CA ASP A 97 -21.42 9.84 -2.37
C ASP A 97 -20.66 9.08 -1.25
N PRO A 98 -19.81 9.76 -0.47
CA PRO A 98 -19.03 9.10 0.56
C PRO A 98 -19.91 8.71 1.75
N GLY A 99 -19.54 7.62 2.41
CA GLY A 99 -20.25 7.19 3.62
C GLY A 99 -19.96 5.75 4.00
N ILE A 100 -20.55 5.34 5.11
CA ILE A 100 -20.60 3.94 5.56
C ILE A 100 -21.92 3.35 5.11
N PHE A 101 -21.86 2.17 4.53
CA PHE A 101 -22.99 1.42 4.01
C PHE A 101 -22.99 0.00 4.58
N TRP A 102 -24.15 -0.63 4.59
CA TRP A 102 -24.28 -2.05 4.88
C TRP A 102 -25.10 -2.77 3.82
N ILE A 103 -24.86 -4.06 3.64
CA ILE A 103 -25.54 -4.92 2.68
C ILE A 103 -25.69 -6.33 3.27
N PRO A 104 -26.80 -7.05 3.02
CA PRO A 104 -26.91 -8.46 3.40
C PRO A 104 -25.75 -9.29 2.80
N ALA A 105 -25.15 -10.18 3.57
CA ALA A 105 -24.02 -10.99 3.13
C ALA A 105 -24.36 -11.93 1.93
N GLU A 106 -25.64 -12.24 1.75
CA GLU A 106 -26.16 -13.00 0.61
C GLU A 106 -26.47 -12.14 -0.62
N GLY A 107 -26.33 -10.81 -0.50
CA GLY A 107 -26.66 -9.82 -1.52
C GLY A 107 -28.01 -9.14 -1.28
N GLY A 108 -28.22 -8.05 -2.00
CA GLY A 108 -29.42 -7.22 -1.85
C GLY A 108 -29.12 -5.75 -2.17
N GLU A 109 -29.92 -4.86 -1.64
CA GLU A 109 -29.71 -3.41 -1.75
C GLU A 109 -28.80 -2.92 -0.63
N ALA A 110 -27.81 -2.10 -0.98
CA ALA A 110 -26.94 -1.46 0.00
C ALA A 110 -27.67 -0.28 0.64
N THR A 111 -27.63 -0.21 1.97
CA THR A 111 -28.29 0.81 2.76
C THR A 111 -27.24 1.74 3.38
N PRO A 112 -27.35 3.08 3.22
CA PRO A 112 -26.45 4.02 3.88
C PRO A 112 -26.73 4.05 5.39
N LEU A 113 -25.65 4.12 6.18
CA LEU A 113 -25.74 4.32 7.64
C LEU A 113 -25.98 5.80 8.02
N GLY A 114 -25.80 6.71 7.06
CA GLY A 114 -26.00 8.16 7.30
C GLY A 114 -24.79 8.89 7.89
N VAL A 115 -23.64 8.25 8.00
CA VAL A 115 -22.38 8.84 8.49
C VAL A 115 -21.27 8.67 7.47
N VAL A 116 -20.28 9.57 7.56
CA VAL A 116 -19.05 9.53 6.76
C VAL A 116 -17.89 9.21 7.71
N GLY A 117 -17.12 8.18 7.37
CA GLY A 117 -15.97 7.77 8.18
C GLY A 117 -15.32 6.53 7.58
N GLY A 118 -14.25 6.06 8.22
CA GLY A 118 -13.51 4.88 7.81
C GLY A 118 -13.42 3.83 8.91
N ASN A 119 -12.91 2.66 8.56
CA ASN A 119 -12.67 1.55 9.46
C ASN A 119 -13.92 1.10 10.26
N PRO A 120 -15.09 0.90 9.58
CA PRO A 120 -16.32 0.58 10.26
C PRO A 120 -16.27 -0.80 10.93
N ARG A 121 -16.74 -0.87 12.19
CA ARG A 121 -16.81 -2.10 12.98
C ARG A 121 -18.10 -2.19 13.78
N PHE A 122 -18.67 -3.37 13.81
CA PHE A 122 -19.78 -3.66 14.72
C PHE A 122 -19.29 -3.79 16.17
N SER A 123 -20.15 -3.40 17.11
CA SER A 123 -20.07 -3.84 18.50
C SER A 123 -20.31 -5.36 18.60
N PRO A 124 -19.86 -6.03 19.69
CA PRO A 124 -20.05 -7.47 19.87
C PRO A 124 -21.52 -7.94 19.83
N ASP A 125 -22.45 -7.09 20.25
CA ASP A 125 -23.89 -7.34 20.20
C ASP A 125 -24.53 -7.02 18.84
N GLY A 126 -23.77 -6.35 17.94
CA GLY A 126 -24.26 -5.93 16.62
C GLY A 126 -25.17 -4.71 16.62
N GLU A 127 -25.39 -4.05 17.76
CA GLU A 127 -26.34 -2.95 17.89
C GLU A 127 -25.73 -1.57 17.56
N ARG A 128 -24.39 -1.44 17.63
CA ARG A 128 -23.65 -0.21 17.32
C ARG A 128 -22.58 -0.43 16.26
N VAL A 129 -22.21 0.66 15.60
CA VAL A 129 -21.13 0.74 14.62
C VAL A 129 -20.12 1.75 15.07
N TYR A 130 -18.89 1.31 15.27
CA TYR A 130 -17.72 2.15 15.54
C TYR A 130 -17.02 2.50 14.23
N PHE A 131 -16.56 3.73 14.09
CA PHE A 131 -15.84 4.20 12.92
C PHE A 131 -14.89 5.35 13.30
N THR A 132 -13.96 5.66 12.42
CA THR A 132 -13.03 6.78 12.60
C THR A 132 -13.33 7.89 11.60
N THR A 133 -13.18 9.13 12.06
CA THR A 133 -13.22 10.33 11.21
C THR A 133 -11.91 11.09 11.32
N GLU A 134 -11.57 11.84 10.28
CA GLU A 134 -10.41 12.73 10.29
C GLU A 134 -10.86 14.15 9.96
N ALA A 135 -10.45 15.10 10.78
CA ALA A 135 -10.77 16.50 10.58
C ALA A 135 -9.62 17.41 11.02
N TYR A 136 -9.51 18.58 10.39
CA TYR A 136 -8.61 19.63 10.87
C TYR A 136 -9.28 20.44 12.00
N ILE A 137 -8.71 20.37 13.19
CA ILE A 137 -9.09 21.19 14.35
C ILE A 137 -7.90 22.09 14.68
N ASP A 138 -8.09 23.40 14.65
CA ASP A 138 -7.02 24.39 14.87
C ASP A 138 -5.74 24.08 14.06
N GLU A 139 -5.92 23.85 12.75
CA GLU A 139 -4.85 23.48 11.81
C GLU A 139 -4.14 22.14 12.13
N THR A 140 -4.65 21.33 13.03
CA THR A 140 -4.12 20.00 13.36
C THR A 140 -5.05 18.94 12.83
N LEU A 141 -4.52 17.98 12.08
CA LEU A 141 -5.29 16.81 11.67
C LEU A 141 -5.49 15.91 12.90
N VAL A 142 -6.74 15.64 13.22
CA VAL A 142 -7.17 14.84 14.37
C VAL A 142 -7.98 13.66 13.87
N THR A 143 -7.67 12.49 14.36
CA THR A 143 -8.50 11.29 14.17
C THR A 143 -9.43 11.14 15.36
N THR A 144 -10.71 10.96 15.10
CA THR A 144 -11.74 10.75 16.13
C THR A 144 -12.34 9.36 15.99
N LEU A 145 -12.47 8.62 17.08
CA LEU A 145 -13.23 7.37 17.17
C LEU A 145 -14.65 7.70 17.64
N GLU A 146 -15.60 7.31 16.83
CA GLU A 146 -17.03 7.63 17.00
C GLU A 146 -17.86 6.36 16.88
N SER A 147 -19.09 6.40 17.34
CA SER A 147 -20.07 5.34 17.08
C SER A 147 -21.48 5.88 16.88
N VAL A 148 -22.29 5.10 16.20
CA VAL A 148 -23.75 5.30 16.05
C VAL A 148 -24.47 3.97 16.28
N SER A 149 -25.76 4.02 16.55
CA SER A 149 -26.59 2.82 16.50
C SER A 149 -26.60 2.24 15.08
N ILE A 150 -26.98 0.98 14.91
CA ILE A 150 -27.09 0.33 13.59
C ILE A 150 -28.07 1.06 12.65
N ASN A 151 -28.94 1.90 13.18
CA ASN A 151 -29.87 2.73 12.43
C ASN A 151 -29.30 4.10 12.04
N GLY A 152 -28.07 4.41 12.44
CA GLY A 152 -27.41 5.70 12.20
C GLY A 152 -27.74 6.80 13.23
N ASP A 153 -28.52 6.47 14.24
CA ASP A 153 -28.88 7.37 15.34
C ASP A 153 -27.89 7.25 16.51
N ASP A 154 -28.12 8.05 17.57
CA ASP A 154 -27.41 7.95 18.84
C ASP A 154 -25.89 8.03 18.69
N HIS A 155 -25.45 9.15 18.08
CA HIS A 155 -24.04 9.43 17.78
C HIS A 155 -23.25 9.75 19.06
N GLU A 156 -22.16 9.02 19.27
CA GLU A 156 -21.24 9.20 20.38
C GLU A 156 -19.80 9.42 19.88
N VAL A 157 -19.07 10.24 20.63
CA VAL A 157 -17.62 10.47 20.42
C VAL A 157 -16.87 9.87 21.60
N HIS A 158 -16.02 8.88 21.36
CA HIS A 158 -15.29 8.16 22.40
C HIS A 158 -13.94 8.79 22.69
N VAL A 159 -13.06 8.85 21.67
CA VAL A 159 -11.72 9.43 21.82
C VAL A 159 -11.33 10.28 20.63
N ARG A 160 -10.46 11.26 20.87
CA ARG A 160 -9.80 12.06 19.84
C ARG A 160 -8.30 12.01 20.01
N THR A 161 -7.57 11.85 18.93
CA THR A 161 -6.11 11.99 18.96
C THR A 161 -5.74 13.46 19.21
N LYS A 162 -4.59 13.67 19.81
CA LYS A 162 -4.06 15.01 20.09
C LYS A 162 -3.58 15.71 18.81
N ASP A 163 -3.04 14.92 17.89
CA ASP A 163 -2.39 15.39 16.65
C ASP A 163 -2.37 14.27 15.59
N SER A 164 -1.76 14.54 14.44
CA SER A 164 -1.60 13.61 13.33
C SER A 164 -0.52 12.53 13.56
N ASP A 165 0.20 12.58 14.66
CA ASP A 165 1.25 11.60 14.96
C ASP A 165 0.64 10.24 15.37
N THR A 166 -0.64 10.25 15.79
CA THR A 166 -1.42 9.07 16.15
C THR A 166 -2.52 8.82 15.12
N SER A 167 -2.58 7.61 14.61
CA SER A 167 -3.51 7.18 13.56
C SER A 167 -3.81 5.68 13.64
N GLU A 168 -4.59 5.15 12.70
CA GLU A 168 -4.94 3.73 12.61
C GLU A 168 -5.54 3.19 13.92
N LEU A 169 -6.49 3.92 14.50
CA LEU A 169 -7.18 3.47 15.71
C LEU A 169 -8.01 2.22 15.39
N LYS A 170 -7.64 1.06 15.96
CA LYS A 170 -8.25 -0.25 15.73
C LYS A 170 -8.76 -0.84 17.03
N LEU A 171 -10.08 -0.95 17.19
CA LEU A 171 -10.68 -1.58 18.36
C LEU A 171 -10.53 -3.10 18.32
N SER A 172 -10.34 -3.73 19.48
CA SER A 172 -10.47 -5.17 19.62
C SER A 172 -11.94 -5.61 19.43
N PRO A 173 -12.19 -6.86 18.99
CA PRO A 173 -13.56 -7.35 18.81
C PRO A 173 -14.46 -7.23 20.06
N ASP A 174 -13.89 -7.35 21.27
CA ASP A 174 -14.58 -7.24 22.56
C ASP A 174 -14.68 -5.80 23.10
N LEU A 175 -14.13 -4.81 22.37
CA LEU A 175 -14.08 -3.38 22.73
C LEU A 175 -13.32 -3.05 24.03
N ASN A 176 -12.46 -3.95 24.52
CA ASN A 176 -11.66 -3.68 25.72
C ASN A 176 -10.31 -3.02 25.44
N TRP A 177 -9.88 -3.05 24.17
CA TRP A 177 -8.57 -2.58 23.76
C TRP A 177 -8.64 -1.75 22.47
N ILE A 178 -7.68 -0.82 22.34
CA ILE A 178 -7.42 -0.07 21.13
C ILE A 178 -5.96 -0.28 20.73
N ALA A 179 -5.74 -0.79 19.51
CA ALA A 179 -4.43 -0.81 18.89
C ALA A 179 -4.30 0.38 17.95
N TYR A 180 -3.14 1.02 17.91
CA TYR A 180 -2.95 2.24 17.15
C TYR A 180 -1.51 2.41 16.68
N ARG A 181 -1.33 3.27 15.70
CA ARG A 181 -0.01 3.71 15.26
C ARG A 181 0.30 5.09 15.86
N HIS A 182 1.45 5.20 16.51
CA HIS A 182 2.02 6.48 16.91
C HIS A 182 3.37 6.66 16.22
N TYR A 183 3.50 7.64 15.36
CA TYR A 183 4.53 7.74 14.32
C TYR A 183 4.54 6.52 13.41
N GLN A 184 5.63 5.75 13.43
CA GLN A 184 5.79 4.51 12.66
C GLN A 184 5.62 3.24 13.51
N THR A 185 5.38 3.40 14.81
CA THR A 185 5.39 2.32 15.81
C THR A 185 3.97 1.97 16.21
N TYR A 186 3.70 0.69 16.38
CA TYR A 186 2.43 0.20 16.89
C TYR A 186 2.42 0.09 18.41
N TYR A 187 1.27 0.41 18.97
CA TYR A 187 0.97 0.39 20.39
C TYR A 187 -0.40 -0.22 20.64
N VAL A 188 -0.65 -0.60 21.89
CA VAL A 188 -1.97 -1.02 22.38
C VAL A 188 -2.25 -0.33 23.72
N ALA A 189 -3.48 0.07 23.95
CA ALA A 189 -3.97 0.61 25.22
C ALA A 189 -5.33 0.02 25.57
N SER A 190 -5.70 0.07 26.84
CA SER A 190 -7.07 -0.25 27.27
C SER A 190 -8.06 0.76 26.68
N PHE A 191 -9.24 0.28 26.36
CA PHE A 191 -10.34 1.10 25.89
C PHE A 191 -11.58 0.82 26.74
N ASP A 192 -12.33 1.86 27.07
CA ASP A 192 -13.61 1.76 27.75
C ASP A 192 -14.64 2.54 26.94
N PRO A 193 -15.59 1.88 26.30
CA PRO A 193 -16.62 2.54 25.48
C PRO A 193 -17.54 3.46 26.26
N ALA A 194 -17.60 3.33 27.59
CA ALA A 194 -18.43 4.19 28.44
C ALA A 194 -17.78 5.57 28.72
N VAL A 195 -16.50 5.76 28.35
CA VAL A 195 -15.82 7.04 28.48
C VAL A 195 -16.05 7.88 27.21
N GLU A 196 -16.71 9.00 27.36
CA GLU A 196 -17.02 9.91 26.28
C GLU A 196 -16.00 11.06 26.14
N GLY A 197 -15.64 11.37 24.90
CA GLY A 197 -15.03 12.65 24.51
C GLY A 197 -13.61 12.91 24.99
N GLY A 198 -12.88 11.88 25.43
CA GLY A 198 -11.52 12.04 25.94
C GLY A 198 -10.48 12.37 24.85
N VAL A 199 -9.42 13.11 25.23
CA VAL A 199 -8.21 13.20 24.40
C VAL A 199 -7.40 11.93 24.62
N PHE A 200 -7.09 11.24 23.52
CA PHE A 200 -6.34 9.99 23.57
C PHE A 200 -4.87 10.26 23.92
N ASP A 201 -4.43 9.65 25.02
CA ASP A 201 -3.04 9.70 25.44
C ASP A 201 -2.23 8.58 24.79
N ALA A 202 -1.62 8.87 23.64
CA ALA A 202 -0.82 7.91 22.89
C ALA A 202 0.46 7.46 23.62
N ASP A 203 0.92 8.21 24.63
CA ASP A 203 2.10 7.87 25.41
C ASP A 203 1.80 6.85 26.54
N SER A 204 0.51 6.61 26.85
CA SER A 204 0.08 5.67 27.89
C SER A 204 0.06 4.21 27.44
N GLY A 205 0.16 3.95 26.14
CA GLY A 205 0.04 2.60 25.60
C GLY A 205 1.30 1.75 25.71
N THR A 206 1.10 0.44 25.69
CA THR A 206 2.18 -0.55 25.59
C THR A 206 2.69 -0.63 24.16
N ARG A 207 3.99 -0.47 23.99
CA ARG A 207 4.65 -0.55 22.69
C ARG A 207 4.69 -1.98 22.16
N LEU A 208 4.28 -2.18 20.90
CA LEU A 208 4.29 -3.48 20.22
C LEU A 208 5.51 -3.67 19.31
N THR A 209 6.02 -2.60 18.70
CA THR A 209 7.09 -2.71 17.69
C THR A 209 8.17 -1.66 17.90
N ASP A 210 9.38 -1.93 17.42
CA ASP A 210 10.47 -0.95 17.39
C ASP A 210 10.54 -0.23 16.03
N ALA A 211 10.47 -0.99 14.94
CA ALA A 211 10.62 -0.48 13.59
C ALA A 211 9.27 -0.24 12.87
N GLY A 212 8.16 -0.39 13.59
CA GLY A 212 6.81 -0.28 13.03
C GLY A 212 6.32 -1.54 12.34
N GLY A 213 5.41 -1.37 11.39
CA GLY A 213 4.77 -2.46 10.65
C GLY A 213 3.72 -1.90 9.70
N TYR A 214 2.97 -2.82 9.09
CA TYR A 214 1.84 -2.55 8.22
C TYR A 214 0.69 -3.49 8.53
N GLU A 215 -0.52 -3.07 8.20
CA GLU A 215 -1.73 -3.88 8.32
C GLU A 215 -1.94 -4.42 9.74
N LEU A 216 -1.97 -3.50 10.71
CA LEU A 216 -2.31 -3.86 12.08
C LEU A 216 -3.75 -4.37 12.15
N ILE A 217 -3.94 -5.58 12.61
CA ILE A 217 -5.26 -6.21 12.78
C ILE A 217 -5.39 -6.91 14.15
N TRP A 218 -6.60 -6.95 14.66
CA TRP A 218 -6.94 -7.80 15.80
C TRP A 218 -7.26 -9.22 15.35
N ALA A 219 -6.82 -10.20 16.09
CA ALA A 219 -7.38 -11.55 15.99
C ALA A 219 -8.80 -11.56 16.56
N GLN A 220 -9.62 -12.51 16.10
CA GLN A 220 -11.02 -12.61 16.57
C GLN A 220 -11.17 -12.98 18.04
N ASP A 221 -10.08 -13.51 18.65
CA ASP A 221 -10.03 -13.83 20.07
C ASP A 221 -9.96 -12.61 20.99
N SER A 222 -9.75 -11.40 20.44
CA SER A 222 -9.48 -10.16 21.19
C SER A 222 -8.21 -10.19 22.07
N GLU A 223 -7.47 -11.30 22.07
CA GLU A 223 -6.31 -11.50 22.94
C GLU A 223 -4.99 -11.21 22.23
N SER A 224 -5.02 -11.02 20.90
CA SER A 224 -3.81 -10.80 20.13
C SER A 224 -4.00 -9.87 18.95
N VAL A 225 -2.92 -9.18 18.60
CA VAL A 225 -2.77 -8.35 17.42
C VAL A 225 -1.73 -8.94 16.48
N LEU A 226 -1.94 -8.73 15.17
CA LEU A 226 -1.03 -9.14 14.12
C LEU A 226 -0.66 -7.94 13.26
N TRP A 227 0.54 -7.96 12.69
CA TRP A 227 1.00 -6.97 11.72
C TRP A 227 2.05 -7.59 10.80
N ALA A 228 2.21 -7.01 9.62
CA ALA A 228 3.25 -7.37 8.68
C ALA A 228 4.49 -6.46 8.82
N PHE A 229 5.67 -7.02 8.62
CA PHE A 229 6.92 -6.27 8.52
C PHE A 229 7.81 -6.92 7.46
N GLY A 230 7.84 -6.33 6.27
CA GLY A 230 8.39 -7.00 5.09
C GLY A 230 7.64 -8.30 4.78
N PRO A 231 8.33 -9.42 4.58
CA PRO A 231 7.70 -10.72 4.33
C PRO A 231 7.20 -11.42 5.60
N ASP A 232 7.52 -10.90 6.77
CA ASP A 232 7.22 -11.52 8.05
C ASP A 232 5.91 -10.98 8.65
N VAL A 233 5.11 -11.87 9.19
CA VAL A 233 3.91 -11.56 9.96
C VAL A 233 4.20 -11.86 11.42
N TYR A 234 3.99 -10.88 12.27
CA TYR A 234 4.17 -10.99 13.71
C TYR A 234 2.82 -11.05 14.40
N ARG A 235 2.81 -11.66 15.57
CA ARG A 235 1.69 -11.71 16.50
C ARG A 235 2.17 -11.35 17.89
N ALA A 236 1.42 -10.54 18.60
CA ALA A 236 1.62 -10.28 20.03
C ALA A 236 0.35 -10.56 20.80
N SER A 237 0.47 -11.30 21.92
CA SER A 237 -0.61 -11.42 22.89
C SER A 237 -0.72 -10.11 23.67
N VAL A 238 -1.95 -9.65 23.88
CA VAL A 238 -2.26 -8.41 24.59
C VAL A 238 -2.86 -8.74 25.93
N ASN A 239 -2.23 -8.26 27.00
CA ASN A 239 -2.73 -8.39 28.36
C ASN A 239 -2.31 -7.19 29.21
N ALA A 240 -2.74 -7.13 30.45
CA ALA A 240 -2.43 -6.05 31.37
C ALA A 240 -0.91 -5.89 31.69
N ASP A 241 -0.11 -6.95 31.50
CA ASP A 241 1.31 -6.97 31.81
C ASP A 241 2.19 -6.57 30.61
N GLY A 242 1.59 -6.38 29.43
CA GLY A 242 2.30 -5.96 28.21
C GLY A 242 2.00 -6.80 26.99
N ALA A 243 2.89 -6.74 26.01
CA ALA A 243 2.80 -7.51 24.77
C ALA A 243 4.15 -8.11 24.41
N ASP A 244 4.17 -9.39 24.01
CA ASP A 244 5.39 -10.11 23.59
C ASP A 244 5.28 -10.50 22.10
N PRO A 245 5.94 -9.74 21.20
CA PRO A 245 5.90 -9.99 19.76
C PRO A 245 6.65 -11.26 19.38
N THR A 246 6.01 -12.13 18.61
CA THR A 246 6.63 -13.35 18.08
C THR A 246 6.40 -13.44 16.58
N LEU A 247 7.34 -14.06 15.85
CA LEU A 247 7.17 -14.37 14.45
C LEU A 247 6.04 -15.42 14.31
N PHE A 248 4.94 -15.03 13.66
CA PHE A 248 3.78 -15.90 13.44
C PHE A 248 3.88 -16.67 12.13
N ALA A 249 4.24 -15.99 11.05
CA ALA A 249 4.36 -16.59 9.73
C ALA A 249 5.35 -15.80 8.86
N ARG A 250 5.85 -16.45 7.80
CA ARG A 250 6.60 -15.78 6.76
C ARG A 250 5.95 -16.03 5.40
N VAL A 251 5.73 -14.96 4.65
CA VAL A 251 5.19 -15.01 3.29
C VAL A 251 6.35 -15.15 2.30
N ASP A 252 6.45 -16.27 1.60
CA ASP A 252 7.44 -16.50 0.52
C ASP A 252 6.73 -16.47 -0.84
N LEU A 253 6.21 -15.31 -1.21
CA LEU A 253 5.59 -15.09 -2.52
C LEU A 253 6.67 -14.72 -3.54
N ARG A 254 6.84 -15.57 -4.56
CA ARG A 254 7.78 -15.35 -5.67
C ARG A 254 7.02 -15.20 -6.97
N VAL A 255 7.15 -14.04 -7.57
CA VAL A 255 6.56 -13.73 -8.87
C VAL A 255 7.68 -13.50 -9.87
N PRO A 256 7.63 -14.12 -11.08
CA PRO A 256 8.68 -13.93 -12.06
C PRO A 256 8.74 -12.48 -12.53
N VAL A 257 9.95 -11.98 -12.69
CA VAL A 257 10.19 -10.66 -13.31
C VAL A 257 9.92 -10.79 -14.81
N ASP A 258 9.12 -9.88 -15.36
CA ASP A 258 8.90 -9.82 -16.81
C ASP A 258 10.18 -9.41 -17.53
N ARG A 259 10.55 -10.20 -18.50
CA ARG A 259 11.74 -9.96 -19.34
C ARG A 259 11.41 -10.28 -20.79
N PRO A 260 11.79 -9.38 -21.71
CA PRO A 260 11.63 -9.67 -23.13
C PRO A 260 12.41 -10.93 -23.50
N ILE A 261 11.85 -11.73 -24.40
CA ILE A 261 12.44 -12.97 -24.90
C ILE A 261 12.83 -12.77 -26.36
N GLY A 262 13.93 -13.41 -26.76
CA GLY A 262 14.41 -13.38 -28.14
C GLY A 262 15.37 -12.24 -28.42
N LYS A 263 15.74 -12.11 -29.68
CA LYS A 263 16.70 -11.12 -30.17
C LYS A 263 15.99 -10.07 -31.01
N THR A 264 16.43 -8.81 -30.83
CA THR A 264 16.01 -7.68 -31.67
C THR A 264 17.24 -6.95 -32.18
N ALA A 265 17.25 -6.66 -33.46
CA ALA A 265 18.33 -5.90 -34.09
C ALA A 265 17.79 -4.60 -34.67
N PHE A 266 18.32 -3.48 -34.22
CA PHE A 266 18.07 -2.15 -34.79
C PHE A 266 19.18 -1.85 -35.77
N VAL A 267 18.84 -1.67 -37.07
CA VAL A 267 19.82 -1.63 -38.15
C VAL A 267 19.82 -0.27 -38.85
N GLY A 268 21.01 0.28 -39.14
CA GLY A 268 21.19 1.46 -39.97
C GLY A 268 20.93 2.80 -39.27
N GLY A 269 20.73 2.80 -37.97
CA GLY A 269 20.47 4.02 -37.20
C GLY A 269 21.76 4.75 -36.80
N ARG A 270 21.62 6.01 -36.42
CA ARG A 270 22.66 6.75 -35.69
C ARG A 270 22.64 6.29 -34.24
N ILE A 271 23.75 5.88 -33.66
CA ILE A 271 23.82 5.39 -32.30
C ILE A 271 24.69 6.33 -31.45
N ILE A 272 24.11 6.85 -30.37
CA ILE A 272 24.82 7.63 -29.34
C ILE A 272 25.12 6.67 -28.19
N THR A 273 26.37 6.28 -28.01
CA THR A 273 26.75 5.24 -27.03
C THR A 273 26.90 5.77 -25.61
N LEU A 274 27.16 7.04 -25.44
CA LEU A 274 27.51 7.72 -24.17
C LEU A 274 28.75 7.12 -23.49
N ASP A 275 29.57 6.42 -24.22
CA ASP A 275 30.86 5.89 -23.78
C ASP A 275 32.02 6.35 -24.68
N GLN A 276 33.20 5.71 -24.58
CA GLN A 276 34.35 6.04 -25.40
C GLN A 276 34.12 5.77 -26.90
N GLY A 277 33.10 5.00 -27.28
CA GLY A 277 32.68 4.72 -28.65
C GLY A 277 32.05 5.93 -29.34
N GLY A 278 31.60 6.93 -28.58
CA GLY A 278 31.07 8.18 -29.11
C GLY A 278 29.80 8.00 -29.94
N ILE A 279 29.77 8.53 -31.16
CA ILE A 279 28.63 8.46 -32.09
C ILE A 279 28.99 7.57 -33.26
N ILE A 280 28.10 6.61 -33.57
CA ILE A 280 28.20 5.74 -34.75
C ILE A 280 27.11 6.18 -35.72
N GLU A 281 27.47 6.79 -36.86
CA GLU A 281 26.50 7.40 -37.78
C GLU A 281 25.60 6.38 -38.53
N HIS A 282 26.11 5.19 -38.83
CA HIS A 282 25.37 4.09 -39.44
C HIS A 282 25.65 2.81 -38.63
N GLY A 283 24.92 2.65 -37.55
CA GLY A 283 25.13 1.59 -36.57
C GLY A 283 24.07 0.52 -36.57
N THR A 284 24.45 -0.62 -36.02
CA THR A 284 23.55 -1.70 -35.66
C THR A 284 23.70 -1.99 -34.18
N LEU A 285 22.55 -2.10 -33.50
CA LEU A 285 22.43 -2.50 -32.10
C LEU A 285 21.64 -3.82 -32.04
N VAL A 286 22.23 -4.85 -31.41
CA VAL A 286 21.55 -6.13 -31.18
C VAL A 286 21.33 -6.33 -29.69
N VAL A 287 20.11 -6.60 -29.31
CA VAL A 287 19.70 -6.99 -27.95
C VAL A 287 19.25 -8.44 -27.94
N ASN A 288 19.55 -9.16 -26.87
CA ASN A 288 19.02 -10.47 -26.57
C ASN A 288 18.33 -10.43 -25.21
N GLY A 289 17.04 -10.62 -25.21
CA GLY A 289 16.24 -10.36 -24.03
C GLY A 289 16.41 -8.89 -23.57
N ASN A 290 16.87 -8.69 -22.35
CA ASN A 290 17.08 -7.36 -21.74
C ASN A 290 18.56 -6.90 -21.76
N ARG A 291 19.41 -7.49 -22.62
CA ARG A 291 20.84 -7.17 -22.69
C ARG A 291 21.28 -6.79 -24.09
N ILE A 292 22.09 -5.73 -24.20
CA ILE A 292 22.82 -5.42 -25.41
C ILE A 292 23.92 -6.47 -25.58
N VAL A 293 23.94 -7.13 -26.74
CA VAL A 293 24.93 -8.17 -27.05
C VAL A 293 25.91 -7.77 -28.15
N ALA A 294 25.54 -6.79 -28.98
CA ALA A 294 26.44 -6.18 -29.95
C ALA A 294 26.00 -4.75 -30.26
N VAL A 295 26.96 -3.85 -30.48
CA VAL A 295 26.79 -2.49 -30.96
C VAL A 295 28.03 -2.05 -31.75
N GLY A 296 27.82 -1.46 -32.89
CA GLY A 296 28.93 -1.01 -33.75
C GLY A 296 28.47 -0.54 -35.13
N PRO A 297 29.39 -0.18 -36.02
CA PRO A 297 29.08 0.11 -37.41
C PRO A 297 28.31 -1.07 -38.05
N THR A 298 27.31 -0.78 -38.87
CA THR A 298 26.48 -1.83 -39.51
C THR A 298 27.28 -2.83 -40.33
N ALA A 299 28.43 -2.41 -40.88
CA ALA A 299 29.32 -3.31 -41.62
C ALA A 299 30.02 -4.35 -40.72
N ASP A 300 30.16 -4.06 -39.43
CA ASP A 300 30.96 -4.86 -38.49
C ASP A 300 30.09 -5.70 -37.56
N VAL A 301 28.77 -5.41 -37.46
CA VAL A 301 27.85 -6.10 -36.57
C VAL A 301 26.96 -7.05 -37.35
N GLY A 302 27.16 -8.36 -37.15
CA GLY A 302 26.28 -9.39 -37.72
C GLY A 302 24.89 -9.40 -37.09
N VAL A 303 23.86 -9.38 -37.92
CA VAL A 303 22.47 -9.53 -37.47
C VAL A 303 22.13 -11.02 -37.37
N PRO A 304 21.74 -11.55 -36.19
CA PRO A 304 21.35 -12.94 -36.06
C PRO A 304 20.13 -13.26 -36.93
N ASN A 305 20.12 -14.43 -37.57
CA ASN A 305 19.02 -14.87 -38.43
C ASN A 305 17.67 -15.02 -37.73
N ASP A 306 17.71 -15.23 -36.41
CA ASP A 306 16.56 -15.37 -35.53
C ASP A 306 16.15 -14.04 -34.87
N ALA A 307 16.77 -12.91 -35.23
CA ALA A 307 16.43 -11.63 -34.66
C ALA A 307 15.23 -10.98 -35.35
N HIS A 308 14.35 -10.36 -34.57
CA HIS A 308 13.39 -9.38 -35.08
C HIS A 308 14.15 -8.12 -35.52
N VAL A 309 14.08 -7.80 -36.80
CA VAL A 309 14.83 -6.68 -37.38
C VAL A 309 13.96 -5.43 -37.44
N ILE A 310 14.47 -4.34 -36.87
CA ILE A 310 13.87 -3.02 -36.91
C ILE A 310 14.75 -2.11 -37.75
N ASP A 311 14.22 -1.57 -38.86
CA ASP A 311 14.90 -0.54 -39.63
C ASP A 311 14.95 0.77 -38.84
N ALA A 312 16.13 1.19 -38.47
CA ALA A 312 16.40 2.42 -37.74
C ALA A 312 16.99 3.53 -38.63
N THR A 313 16.94 3.35 -39.97
CA THR A 313 17.45 4.35 -40.93
C THR A 313 16.79 5.71 -40.70
N GLY A 314 17.62 6.76 -40.57
CA GLY A 314 17.17 8.12 -40.28
C GLY A 314 16.72 8.36 -38.83
N LYS A 315 16.87 7.36 -37.96
CA LYS A 315 16.55 7.47 -36.53
C LYS A 315 17.84 7.49 -35.69
N THR A 316 17.70 8.03 -34.47
CA THR A 316 18.80 8.01 -33.50
C THR A 316 18.42 7.06 -32.35
N LEU A 317 19.31 6.13 -32.07
CA LEU A 317 19.27 5.25 -30.90
C LEU A 317 20.15 5.84 -29.80
N MET A 318 19.63 5.91 -28.61
CA MET A 318 20.37 6.37 -27.44
C MET A 318 19.87 5.63 -26.19
N PRO A 319 20.68 5.57 -25.11
CA PRO A 319 20.16 5.11 -23.82
C PRO A 319 18.93 5.89 -23.39
N GLY A 320 17.99 5.21 -22.75
CA GLY A 320 16.81 5.87 -22.18
C GLY A 320 17.22 6.89 -21.13
N LEU A 321 16.42 7.94 -20.99
CA LEU A 321 16.65 8.98 -20.00
C LEU A 321 16.46 8.43 -18.58
N VAL A 322 17.28 8.92 -17.66
CA VAL A 322 17.19 8.64 -16.23
C VAL A 322 16.73 9.90 -15.53
N ASP A 323 15.51 9.89 -14.99
CA ASP A 323 15.06 10.96 -14.13
C ASP A 323 15.53 10.70 -12.70
N MET A 324 16.44 11.55 -12.21
CA MET A 324 17.03 11.40 -10.87
C MET A 324 16.22 12.07 -9.75
N HIS A 325 15.05 12.63 -10.07
CA HIS A 325 14.17 13.26 -9.10
C HIS A 325 12.74 13.36 -9.65
N GLY A 326 12.18 12.24 -10.09
CA GLY A 326 10.86 12.18 -10.70
C GLY A 326 9.83 11.58 -9.75
N HIS A 327 8.76 12.30 -9.49
CA HIS A 327 7.62 11.84 -8.72
C HIS A 327 6.53 11.38 -9.69
N LEU A 328 6.56 10.12 -10.07
CA LEU A 328 5.64 9.58 -11.06
C LEU A 328 4.30 9.15 -10.46
N ASP A 329 4.26 8.88 -9.17
CA ASP A 329 3.01 8.65 -8.47
C ASP A 329 2.43 10.02 -8.15
N GLY A 330 1.62 10.58 -9.08
CA GLY A 330 1.02 11.92 -8.97
C GLY A 330 0.17 12.13 -7.72
N CYS A 331 -0.01 11.07 -6.96
CA CYS A 331 -0.80 10.98 -5.75
C CYS A 331 0.08 10.68 -4.55
N TYR A 332 0.94 11.61 -4.22
CA TYR A 332 1.83 11.57 -3.05
C TYR A 332 1.16 11.14 -1.77
N TYR A 333 -0.10 11.51 -1.63
CA TYR A 333 -0.90 11.37 -0.43
C TYR A 333 -2.11 10.49 -0.64
N ALA A 334 -2.23 9.83 -1.80
CA ALA A 334 -3.29 8.88 -2.03
C ALA A 334 -3.14 7.72 -1.06
N SER A 335 -3.73 7.91 0.10
CA SER A 335 -3.82 6.91 1.19
C SER A 335 -4.90 5.88 0.90
N ALA A 336 -5.34 5.78 -0.36
CA ALA A 336 -6.46 4.92 -0.71
C ALA A 336 -6.20 3.42 -0.46
N GLY A 337 -4.95 3.02 -0.15
CA GLY A 337 -4.61 1.61 0.07
C GLY A 337 -4.75 0.74 -1.17
N LEU A 338 -5.15 1.33 -2.31
CA LEU A 338 -5.36 0.65 -3.57
C LEU A 338 -4.12 0.77 -4.45
N LEU A 339 -3.80 -0.32 -5.16
CA LEU A 339 -2.83 -0.29 -6.24
C LEU A 339 -3.58 -0.19 -7.57
N PRO A 340 -3.45 0.93 -8.32
CA PRO A 340 -4.06 1.07 -9.64
C PRO A 340 -3.45 0.05 -10.61
N GLN A 341 -4.22 -0.36 -11.61
CA GLN A 341 -3.72 -1.26 -12.66
C GLN A 341 -2.73 -0.55 -13.56
N GLN A 342 -3.00 0.72 -13.87
CA GLN A 342 -2.14 1.55 -14.70
C GLN A 342 -2.07 2.99 -14.16
N GLN A 343 -1.00 3.69 -14.49
CA GLN A 343 -0.81 5.09 -14.12
C GLN A 343 -0.42 5.95 -15.33
N ALA A 344 -1.21 6.97 -15.64
CA ALA A 344 -0.99 7.86 -16.78
C ALA A 344 0.37 8.57 -16.74
N SER A 345 0.85 8.97 -15.57
CA SER A 345 2.16 9.60 -15.36
C SER A 345 3.32 8.69 -15.80
N ARG A 346 3.20 7.38 -15.61
CA ARG A 346 4.22 6.39 -16.01
C ARG A 346 4.25 6.20 -17.51
N TYR A 347 3.08 6.16 -18.15
CA TYR A 347 3.00 6.18 -19.62
C TYR A 347 3.59 7.47 -20.20
N ALA A 348 3.25 8.61 -19.61
CA ALA A 348 3.81 9.90 -20.03
C ALA A 348 5.33 9.91 -19.91
N ALA A 349 5.88 9.44 -18.79
CA ALA A 349 7.34 9.36 -18.60
C ALA A 349 8.00 8.53 -19.71
N LEU A 350 7.48 7.34 -20.01
CA LEU A 350 8.01 6.50 -21.10
C LEU A 350 7.89 7.17 -22.46
N SER A 351 6.77 7.88 -22.75
CA SER A 351 6.57 8.58 -24.03
C SER A 351 7.54 9.74 -24.23
N PHE A 352 8.07 10.31 -23.14
CA PHE A 352 9.17 11.28 -23.18
C PHE A 352 10.57 10.64 -23.11
N GLY A 353 10.67 9.31 -23.17
CA GLY A 353 11.94 8.59 -23.18
C GLY A 353 12.56 8.34 -21.80
N ILE A 354 11.85 8.61 -20.71
CA ILE A 354 12.31 8.28 -19.35
C ILE A 354 12.10 6.79 -19.13
N THR A 355 13.18 6.02 -19.06
CA THR A 355 13.15 4.56 -18.88
C THR A 355 13.54 4.12 -17.47
N THR A 356 14.15 5.03 -16.72
CA THR A 356 14.49 4.83 -15.30
C THR A 356 14.13 6.09 -14.52
N ASN A 357 13.47 5.91 -13.40
CA ASN A 357 13.07 6.97 -12.49
C ASN A 357 13.61 6.71 -11.08
N TYR A 358 14.14 7.75 -10.46
CA TYR A 358 14.46 7.76 -9.04
C TYR A 358 13.42 8.61 -8.31
N ASP A 359 12.61 7.97 -7.47
CA ASP A 359 11.60 8.67 -6.67
C ASP A 359 12.12 8.88 -5.24
N PRO A 360 12.51 10.11 -4.91
CA PRO A 360 13.20 10.40 -3.66
C PRO A 360 12.27 10.74 -2.49
N TYR A 361 10.94 10.66 -2.65
CA TYR A 361 9.98 11.04 -1.62
C TYR A 361 8.59 10.48 -1.91
N THR A 362 8.20 9.39 -1.22
CA THR A 362 6.89 8.75 -1.41
C THR A 362 6.41 8.03 -0.14
N SER A 363 5.17 7.57 -0.16
CA SER A 363 4.68 6.55 0.77
C SER A 363 5.30 5.20 0.43
N GLU A 364 5.59 4.38 1.44
CA GLU A 364 6.33 3.13 1.26
C GLU A 364 5.52 2.08 0.49
N LEU A 365 4.35 1.68 1.00
CA LEU A 365 3.57 0.58 0.42
C LEU A 365 3.15 0.82 -1.04
N PRO A 366 2.50 1.95 -1.40
CA PRO A 366 2.07 2.16 -2.78
C PRO A 366 3.25 2.17 -3.75
N THR A 367 4.35 2.84 -3.39
CA THR A 367 5.48 3.02 -4.30
C THR A 367 6.27 1.73 -4.50
N TYR A 368 6.50 0.94 -3.45
CA TYR A 368 7.13 -0.36 -3.61
C TYR A 368 6.22 -1.32 -4.38
N GLY A 369 4.90 -1.33 -4.10
CA GLY A 369 3.92 -2.13 -4.83
C GLY A 369 3.90 -1.82 -6.33
N VAL A 370 3.82 -0.54 -6.69
CA VAL A 370 3.87 -0.10 -8.11
C VAL A 370 5.22 -0.42 -8.76
N THR A 371 6.32 -0.30 -8.03
CA THR A 371 7.65 -0.68 -8.53
C THR A 371 7.71 -2.17 -8.86
N GLU A 372 7.20 -3.02 -8.01
CA GLU A 372 7.12 -4.45 -8.23
C GLU A 372 6.16 -4.82 -9.37
N MET A 373 5.00 -4.16 -9.47
CA MET A 373 4.07 -4.33 -10.59
C MET A 373 4.75 -3.99 -11.93
N THR A 374 5.55 -2.92 -11.97
CA THR A 374 6.31 -2.55 -13.17
C THR A 374 7.39 -3.60 -13.49
N GLN A 375 8.07 -4.15 -12.49
CA GLN A 375 9.11 -5.18 -12.69
C GLN A 375 8.54 -6.51 -13.19
N THR A 376 7.31 -6.83 -12.81
CA THR A 376 6.62 -8.08 -13.19
C THR A 376 5.76 -7.94 -14.44
N GLY A 377 5.74 -6.75 -15.07
CA GLY A 377 4.94 -6.49 -16.27
C GLY A 377 3.45 -6.29 -16.00
N ALA A 378 3.02 -6.30 -14.74
CA ALA A 378 1.63 -6.03 -14.37
C ALA A 378 1.23 -4.56 -14.59
N MET A 379 2.20 -3.65 -14.62
CA MET A 379 2.01 -2.23 -14.92
C MET A 379 3.07 -1.76 -15.92
N VAL A 380 2.66 -0.91 -16.87
CA VAL A 380 3.58 -0.27 -17.81
C VAL A 380 4.18 0.98 -17.19
N GLY A 381 5.51 1.08 -17.22
CA GLY A 381 6.21 2.26 -16.67
C GLY A 381 7.73 2.13 -16.71
N PRO A 382 8.46 3.23 -16.41
CA PRO A 382 9.91 3.17 -16.24
C PRO A 382 10.29 2.35 -15.01
N ARG A 383 11.49 1.76 -15.04
CA ARG A 383 12.07 1.18 -13.83
C ARG A 383 12.15 2.25 -12.76
N THR A 384 11.52 2.02 -11.62
CA THR A 384 11.54 2.98 -10.51
C THR A 384 12.44 2.49 -9.39
N ILE A 385 13.26 3.40 -8.84
CA ILE A 385 14.04 3.21 -7.62
C ILE A 385 13.40 4.13 -6.58
N ALA A 386 12.70 3.54 -5.63
CA ALA A 386 11.95 4.28 -4.62
C ALA A 386 12.72 4.39 -3.31
N VAL A 387 12.67 5.56 -2.70
CA VAL A 387 13.21 5.79 -1.35
C VAL A 387 12.18 5.43 -0.28
N GLY A 388 10.89 5.56 -0.57
CA GLY A 388 9.84 5.51 0.42
C GLY A 388 9.89 6.71 1.36
N SER A 389 9.47 6.53 2.62
CA SER A 389 9.46 7.60 3.63
C SER A 389 10.82 8.28 3.78
N VAL A 390 10.81 9.59 3.89
CA VAL A 390 12.03 10.39 4.05
C VAL A 390 12.35 10.64 5.53
N ILE A 391 13.62 10.92 5.82
CA ILE A 391 14.09 11.13 7.18
C ILE A 391 14.23 12.62 7.43
N PHE A 392 13.56 13.11 8.47
CA PHE A 392 13.63 14.49 8.95
C PHE A 392 14.45 14.61 10.24
N GLY A 393 14.99 15.79 10.43
CA GLY A 393 15.74 16.11 11.65
C GLY A 393 14.88 16.42 12.86
N ARG A 394 13.57 16.62 12.69
CA ARG A 394 12.60 16.89 13.76
C ARG A 394 11.18 16.60 13.29
N LYS A 395 10.25 16.50 14.24
CA LYS A 395 8.81 16.40 13.98
C LYS A 395 8.29 17.51 13.06
N ARG A 396 7.39 17.18 12.14
CA ARG A 396 6.61 18.13 11.35
C ARG A 396 5.13 17.88 11.52
N LYS A 397 4.38 18.96 11.65
CA LYS A 397 2.96 18.95 12.02
C LYS A 397 2.03 18.38 10.93
N TYR A 398 2.47 18.29 9.66
CA TYR A 398 1.58 18.02 8.53
C TYR A 398 2.15 17.06 7.48
N ASP A 399 3.06 16.19 7.84
CA ASP A 399 3.71 15.34 6.83
C ASP A 399 3.77 13.87 7.29
N PRO A 400 2.82 13.03 6.85
CA PRO A 400 2.70 11.64 7.29
C PRO A 400 3.81 10.73 6.74
N VAL A 401 4.59 11.20 5.76
CA VAL A 401 5.67 10.41 5.13
C VAL A 401 7.05 10.64 5.72
N TYR A 402 7.15 11.34 6.85
CA TYR A 402 8.43 11.57 7.50
C TYR A 402 8.67 10.63 8.69
N VAL A 403 9.94 10.38 8.95
CA VAL A 403 10.37 9.64 10.14
C VAL A 403 11.35 10.52 10.92
N PRO A 404 11.02 10.92 12.15
CA PRO A 404 11.94 11.68 12.99
C PRO A 404 13.02 10.75 13.56
N ILE A 405 14.24 11.27 13.73
CA ILE A 405 15.35 10.56 14.39
C ILE A 405 15.85 11.43 15.52
N GLU A 406 15.69 10.99 16.74
CA GLU A 406 16.18 11.66 17.95
C GLU A 406 17.33 10.89 18.59
N THR A 407 17.24 9.57 18.55
CA THR A 407 18.22 8.64 19.16
C THR A 407 18.90 7.74 18.12
N TYR A 408 19.94 7.03 18.54
CA TYR A 408 20.57 6.02 17.69
C TYR A 408 19.63 4.81 17.47
N ALA A 409 18.82 4.48 18.46
CA ALA A 409 17.83 3.41 18.32
C ALA A 409 16.79 3.74 17.23
N ASP A 410 16.33 4.99 17.14
CA ASP A 410 15.42 5.42 16.05
C ASP A 410 16.09 5.27 14.69
N ALA A 411 17.39 5.62 14.59
CA ALA A 411 18.13 5.46 13.33
C ALA A 411 18.23 3.98 12.93
N VAL A 412 18.51 3.08 13.87
CA VAL A 412 18.53 1.63 13.63
C VAL A 412 17.16 1.13 13.19
N ALA A 413 16.10 1.49 13.91
CA ALA A 413 14.73 1.09 13.58
C ALA A 413 14.31 1.54 12.16
N VAL A 414 14.68 2.77 11.77
CA VAL A 414 14.42 3.26 10.41
C VAL A 414 15.19 2.46 9.36
N MET A 415 16.45 2.15 9.61
CA MET A 415 17.26 1.36 8.68
C MET A 415 16.75 -0.08 8.55
N ASP A 416 16.36 -0.70 9.66
CA ASP A 416 15.76 -2.05 9.69
C ASP A 416 14.44 -2.07 8.91
N ARG A 417 13.58 -1.05 9.10
CA ARG A 417 12.36 -0.89 8.34
C ARG A 417 12.62 -0.78 6.84
N LYS A 418 13.54 0.09 6.43
CA LYS A 418 13.91 0.26 5.02
C LYS A 418 14.44 -1.04 4.41
N ASN A 419 15.31 -1.73 5.11
CA ASN A 419 15.88 -3.00 4.67
C ASN A 419 14.80 -4.10 4.54
N ALA A 420 13.90 -4.23 5.51
CA ALA A 420 12.80 -5.20 5.49
C ALA A 420 11.85 -5.00 4.29
N LEU A 421 11.65 -3.76 3.87
CA LEU A 421 10.81 -3.39 2.71
C LEU A 421 11.56 -3.46 1.37
N GLY A 422 12.84 -3.85 1.36
CA GLY A 422 13.65 -3.90 0.14
C GLY A 422 14.17 -2.54 -0.33
N GLY A 423 14.13 -1.53 0.52
CA GLY A 423 14.71 -0.20 0.24
C GLY A 423 16.23 -0.26 0.18
N THR A 424 16.81 0.25 -0.89
CA THR A 424 18.27 0.27 -1.13
C THR A 424 18.91 1.64 -0.89
N ILE A 425 18.07 2.66 -0.76
CA ILE A 425 18.51 4.06 -0.66
C ILE A 425 17.67 4.76 0.41
N ILE A 426 18.30 5.70 1.12
CA ILE A 426 17.65 6.58 2.06
C ILE A 426 17.78 8.03 1.63
N LYS A 427 16.79 8.85 1.93
CA LYS A 427 16.85 10.30 1.78
C LYS A 427 16.81 10.96 3.15
N SER A 428 17.91 11.60 3.53
CA SER A 428 17.90 12.59 4.59
C SER A 428 17.39 13.92 4.01
N TYR A 429 16.28 14.43 4.57
CA TYR A 429 15.61 15.58 4.00
C TYR A 429 15.87 16.85 4.81
N ARG A 430 14.80 17.58 5.17
CA ARG A 430 14.95 18.90 5.83
C ARG A 430 15.32 18.77 7.30
N GLN A 431 16.05 19.77 7.80
CA GLN A 431 16.36 19.99 9.22
C GLN A 431 17.14 18.86 9.92
N ILE A 432 17.64 17.88 9.14
CA ILE A 432 18.46 16.84 9.71
C ILE A 432 19.84 17.40 10.10
N GLN A 433 20.22 17.20 11.34
CA GLN A 433 21.49 17.66 11.89
C GLN A 433 22.62 16.69 11.55
N ARG A 434 23.87 17.20 11.63
CA ARG A 434 25.07 16.37 11.40
C ARG A 434 25.09 15.10 12.26
N LYS A 435 24.74 15.22 13.55
CA LYS A 435 24.70 14.07 14.47
C LYS A 435 23.73 13.00 14.01
N GLN A 436 22.53 13.41 13.58
CA GLN A 436 21.51 12.49 13.09
C GLN A 436 21.94 11.77 11.80
N ARG A 437 22.57 12.48 10.85
CA ARG A 437 23.16 11.83 9.65
C ARG A 437 24.25 10.82 10.02
N GLN A 438 25.06 11.13 11.03
CA GLN A 438 26.10 10.23 11.50
C GLN A 438 25.51 8.95 12.14
N MET A 439 24.34 9.04 12.77
CA MET A 439 23.62 7.86 13.31
C MET A 439 23.15 6.93 12.18
N LEU A 440 22.69 7.49 11.04
CA LEU A 440 22.23 6.70 9.90
C LEU A 440 23.36 6.00 9.13
N VAL A 441 24.56 6.51 9.20
CA VAL A 441 25.72 5.95 8.46
C VAL A 441 26.52 4.96 9.33
N LYS A 442 26.37 5.03 10.65
CA LYS A 442 27.07 4.16 11.61
C LYS A 442 26.44 2.77 11.73
#